data_0783f760ef75affc700c65f273e1e08f
#
_entry.id   0783f760ef75affc700c65f273e1e08f
#
_cell.length_a   1.000
_cell.length_b   1.000
_cell.length_c   1.000
_cell.angle_alpha   90.00
_cell.angle_beta   90.00
_cell.angle_gamma   90.00
#
_symmetry.space_group_name_H-M   'P 1'
#
loop_
_entity.id
_entity.type
_entity.pdbx_description
1 polymer ?
#
loop_
_entity_poly.entity_id
_entity_poly.type
_entity_poly.pdbx_seq_one_letter_code
_entity_poly.pdbx_strand_id
1 'polypeptide(L)'
;MWVKTDKKGWSERVQVYMKEIITLIFLLLNSWKDWKQKEILPVSVLLYGMLGIGYSLWQGRQILDLGIPVAISLLFLVLSIWTREKIGLGDGLFLLALGCMNDTESYIRTLWMGLLLAAGYSAFLLFRKKSRKTEIPFVPFVLLGYVGEHII
;
A
#
# COMPACT_ATOMS: atom_id res chain seq x y z
N MET A 1 13.65 -8.51 41.33
CA MET A 1 12.88 -9.07 40.23
C MET A 1 13.57 -8.68 38.92
N TRP A 2 14.32 -9.61 38.32
CA TRP A 2 15.07 -9.33 37.11
C TRP A 2 14.13 -9.49 35.92
N VAL A 3 13.78 -8.38 35.31
CA VAL A 3 13.17 -8.43 33.97
C VAL A 3 14.27 -8.92 33.02
N LYS A 4 14.21 -10.17 32.63
CA LYS A 4 14.95 -10.66 31.47
C LYS A 4 14.55 -9.75 30.31
N THR A 5 15.42 -8.80 29.98
CA THR A 5 15.29 -8.06 28.73
C THR A 5 15.35 -9.10 27.62
N ASP A 6 14.20 -9.45 27.12
CA ASP A 6 14.07 -10.39 26.03
C ASP A 6 14.63 -9.69 24.78
N LYS A 7 15.94 -9.86 24.57
CA LYS A 7 16.64 -9.30 23.41
C LYS A 7 15.97 -9.67 22.08
N LYS A 8 15.29 -10.84 22.07
CA LYS A 8 14.54 -11.29 20.91
C LYS A 8 13.29 -10.43 20.71
N GLY A 9 12.52 -10.16 21.74
CA GLY A 9 11.34 -9.31 21.67
C GLY A 9 11.68 -7.85 21.34
N TRP A 10 12.86 -7.36 21.73
CA TRP A 10 13.34 -6.03 21.33
C TRP A 10 13.66 -5.97 19.85
N SER A 11 14.37 -6.96 19.34
CA SER A 11 14.73 -7.04 17.93
C SER A 11 13.48 -7.11 17.04
N GLU A 12 12.52 -7.92 17.40
CA GLU A 12 11.25 -8.05 16.67
C GLU A 12 10.47 -6.73 16.63
N ARG A 13 10.37 -6.04 17.76
CA ARG A 13 9.70 -4.73 17.83
C ARG A 13 10.40 -3.67 16.97
N VAL A 14 11.72 -3.60 17.03
CA VAL A 14 12.50 -2.67 16.21
C VAL A 14 12.29 -2.93 14.73
N GLN A 15 12.25 -4.19 14.31
CA GLN A 15 11.97 -4.56 12.92
C GLN A 15 10.60 -4.12 12.47
N VAL A 16 9.57 -4.29 13.31
CA VAL A 16 8.20 -3.84 13.02
C VAL A 16 8.15 -2.33 12.87
N TYR A 17 8.74 -1.58 13.79
CA TYR A 17 8.79 -0.12 13.71
C TYR A 17 9.54 0.38 12.48
N MET A 18 10.65 -0.25 12.14
CA MET A 18 11.41 0.10 10.94
C MET A 18 10.57 -0.14 9.68
N LYS A 19 9.88 -1.27 9.60
CA LYS A 19 8.97 -1.58 8.50
C LYS A 19 7.88 -0.51 8.36
N GLU A 20 7.24 -0.16 9.47
CA GLU A 20 6.17 0.85 9.49
C GLU A 20 6.67 2.23 9.04
N ILE A 21 7.83 2.66 9.52
CA ILE A 21 8.44 3.93 9.14
C ILE A 21 8.77 3.95 7.64
N ILE A 22 9.39 2.90 7.13
CA ILE A 22 9.72 2.77 5.71
C ILE A 22 8.45 2.81 4.86
N THR A 23 7.41 2.09 5.28
CA THR A 23 6.12 2.08 4.59
C THR A 23 5.46 3.47 4.60
N LEU A 24 5.49 4.17 5.73
CA LEU A 24 4.96 5.53 5.83
C LEU A 24 5.71 6.49 4.91
N ILE A 25 7.02 6.45 4.89
CA ILE A 25 7.84 7.30 4.00
C ILE A 25 7.51 7.00 2.53
N PHE A 26 7.42 5.73 2.17
CA PHE A 26 7.05 5.30 0.83
C PHE A 26 5.66 5.82 0.43
N LEU A 27 4.68 5.66 1.31
CA LEU A 27 3.31 6.12 1.08
C LEU A 27 3.24 7.65 0.98
N LEU A 28 3.94 8.37 1.85
CA LEU A 28 3.97 9.84 1.84
C LEU A 28 4.58 10.39 0.54
N LEU A 29 5.72 9.85 0.12
CA LEU A 29 6.38 10.29 -1.11
C LEU A 29 5.52 10.06 -2.35
N ASN A 30 4.94 8.86 -2.46
CA ASN A 30 4.07 8.54 -3.59
C ASN A 30 2.74 9.27 -3.52
N SER A 31 2.17 9.47 -2.34
CA SER A 31 0.97 10.26 -2.12
C SER A 31 1.15 11.72 -2.58
N TRP A 32 2.27 12.32 -2.21
CA TRP A 32 2.60 13.68 -2.63
C TRP A 32 2.70 13.79 -4.14
N LYS A 33 3.38 12.86 -4.78
CA LYS A 33 3.55 12.87 -6.23
C LYS A 33 2.25 12.56 -6.95
N ASP A 34 1.48 11.60 -6.47
CA ASP A 34 0.18 11.23 -7.03
C ASP A 34 -0.82 12.40 -6.91
N TRP A 35 -0.81 13.11 -5.81
CA TRP A 35 -1.65 14.31 -5.63
C TRP A 35 -1.31 15.42 -6.63
N LYS A 36 -0.02 15.68 -6.85
CA LYS A 36 0.43 16.77 -7.74
C LYS A 36 0.40 16.42 -9.22
N GLN A 37 0.90 15.24 -9.58
CA GLN A 37 1.17 14.86 -10.97
C GLN A 37 0.31 13.70 -11.45
N LYS A 38 -0.47 13.07 -10.58
CA LYS A 38 -1.22 11.83 -10.88
C LYS A 38 -0.33 10.70 -11.37
N GLU A 39 0.91 10.69 -10.94
CA GLU A 39 1.90 9.67 -11.28
C GLU A 39 2.53 9.09 -10.02
N ILE A 40 2.97 7.85 -10.12
CA ILE A 40 3.70 7.15 -9.07
C ILE A 40 5.18 7.12 -9.44
N LEU A 41 6.06 7.26 -8.44
CA LEU A 41 7.50 7.17 -8.63
C LEU A 41 7.90 5.72 -8.91
N PRO A 42 8.27 5.34 -10.15
CA PRO A 42 8.62 3.96 -10.44
C PRO A 42 9.86 3.48 -9.67
N VAL A 43 10.82 4.38 -9.44
CA VAL A 43 12.03 4.08 -8.67
C VAL A 43 11.71 3.75 -7.23
N SER A 44 10.81 4.50 -6.59
CA SER A 44 10.40 4.23 -5.21
C SER A 44 9.64 2.92 -5.07
N VAL A 45 8.79 2.59 -6.03
CA VAL A 45 8.05 1.32 -6.09
C VAL A 45 9.03 0.15 -6.23
N LEU A 46 10.01 0.27 -7.11
CA LEU A 46 11.04 -0.76 -7.32
C LEU A 46 11.86 -0.98 -6.04
N LEU A 47 12.37 0.07 -5.45
CA LEU A 47 13.18 0.00 -4.23
C LEU A 47 12.38 -0.57 -3.06
N TYR A 48 11.18 -0.08 -2.85
CA TYR A 48 10.31 -0.57 -1.78
C TYR A 48 9.90 -2.03 -1.99
N GLY A 49 9.60 -2.42 -3.22
CA GLY A 49 9.30 -3.79 -3.58
C GLY A 49 10.48 -4.74 -3.33
N MET A 50 11.68 -4.33 -3.69
CA MET A 50 12.90 -5.12 -3.41
C MET A 50 13.14 -5.28 -1.90
N LEU A 51 12.99 -4.20 -1.15
CA LEU A 51 13.08 -4.25 0.32
C LEU A 51 12.00 -5.16 0.91
N GLY A 52 10.79 -5.12 0.36
CA GLY A 52 9.68 -5.96 0.80
C GLY A 52 9.94 -7.45 0.54
N ILE A 53 10.47 -7.79 -0.61
CA ILE A 53 10.85 -9.17 -0.94
C ILE A 53 11.95 -9.65 0.01
N GLY A 54 13.00 -8.86 0.19
CA GLY A 54 14.09 -9.19 1.10
C GLY A 54 13.62 -9.38 2.55
N TYR A 55 12.73 -8.51 3.01
CA TYR A 55 12.14 -8.61 4.34
C TYR A 55 11.26 -9.86 4.50
N SER A 56 10.44 -10.18 3.48
CA SER A 56 9.59 -11.37 3.49
C SER A 56 10.42 -12.66 3.51
N LEU A 57 11.50 -12.70 2.74
CA LEU A 57 12.43 -13.85 2.74
C LEU A 57 13.14 -14.00 4.08
N TRP A 58 13.55 -12.89 4.69
CA TRP A 58 14.18 -12.93 6.01
C TRP A 58 13.24 -13.48 7.08
N GLN A 59 11.98 -13.07 7.06
CA GLN A 59 10.98 -13.55 8.02
C GLN A 59 10.53 -15.00 7.78
N GLY A 60 10.97 -15.62 6.68
CA GLY A 60 10.53 -16.96 6.31
C GLY A 60 9.05 -17.03 5.94
N ARG A 61 8.51 -15.92 5.40
CA ARG A 61 7.13 -15.83 4.97
C ARG A 61 6.83 -16.87 3.91
N GLN A 62 5.75 -17.61 4.06
CA GLN A 62 5.37 -18.64 3.11
C GLN A 62 4.92 -17.99 1.79
N ILE A 63 5.23 -18.67 0.68
CA ILE A 63 4.82 -18.21 -0.66
C ILE A 63 3.31 -18.09 -0.76
N LEU A 64 2.56 -18.92 -0.04
CA LEU A 64 1.10 -18.87 0.01
C LEU A 64 0.58 -17.55 0.61
N ASP A 65 1.29 -16.97 1.57
CA ASP A 65 0.91 -15.69 2.18
C ASP A 65 1.10 -14.52 1.21
N LEU A 66 2.01 -14.66 0.25
CA LEU A 66 2.20 -13.68 -0.83
C LEU A 66 1.17 -13.85 -1.96
N GLY A 67 0.50 -14.98 -2.02
CA GLY A 67 -0.46 -15.30 -3.08
C GLY A 67 -1.64 -14.32 -3.14
N ILE A 68 -2.20 -13.95 -2.00
CA ILE A 68 -3.36 -13.04 -1.93
C ILE A 68 -2.99 -11.61 -2.39
N PRO A 69 -1.93 -10.97 -1.84
CA PRO A 69 -1.50 -9.66 -2.34
C PRO A 69 -1.14 -9.65 -3.82
N VAL A 70 -0.46 -10.69 -4.28
CA VAL A 70 -0.10 -10.84 -5.71
C VAL A 70 -1.36 -10.98 -6.57
N ALA A 71 -2.32 -11.81 -6.16
CA ALA A 71 -3.57 -12.00 -6.89
C ALA A 71 -4.37 -10.70 -7.01
N ILE A 72 -4.50 -9.94 -5.92
CA ILE A 72 -5.19 -8.65 -5.90
C ILE A 72 -4.48 -7.64 -6.81
N SER A 73 -3.16 -7.57 -6.73
CA SER A 73 -2.36 -6.66 -7.56
C SER A 73 -2.44 -7.02 -9.04
N LEU A 74 -2.42 -8.30 -9.38
CA LEU A 74 -2.61 -8.77 -10.74
C LEU A 74 -4.01 -8.43 -11.26
N LEU A 75 -5.04 -8.56 -10.42
CA LEU A 75 -6.40 -8.14 -10.78
C LEU A 75 -6.43 -6.66 -11.14
N PHE A 76 -5.80 -5.79 -10.35
CA PHE A 76 -5.70 -4.35 -10.67
C PHE A 76 -4.94 -4.09 -11.97
N LEU A 77 -3.86 -4.84 -12.22
CA LEU A 77 -3.11 -4.73 -13.49
C LEU A 77 -3.95 -5.15 -14.70
N VAL A 78 -4.67 -6.25 -14.58
CA VAL A 78 -5.59 -6.72 -15.64
C VAL A 78 -6.69 -5.71 -15.90
N LEU A 79 -7.31 -5.18 -14.83
CA LEU A 79 -8.31 -4.13 -14.94
C LEU A 79 -7.74 -2.86 -15.58
N SER A 80 -6.51 -2.50 -15.28
CA SER A 80 -5.84 -1.36 -15.88
C SER A 80 -5.69 -1.53 -17.40
N ILE A 81 -5.25 -2.69 -17.83
CA ILE A 81 -5.11 -3.01 -19.26
C ILE A 81 -6.48 -3.03 -19.94
N TRP A 82 -7.46 -3.67 -19.29
CA TRP A 82 -8.81 -3.79 -19.85
C TRP A 82 -9.54 -2.45 -19.97
N THR A 83 -9.37 -1.58 -18.99
CA THR A 83 -9.97 -0.23 -18.98
C THR A 83 -9.20 0.80 -19.81
N ARG A 84 -8.18 0.38 -20.56
CA ARG A 84 -7.30 1.26 -21.35
C ARG A 84 -6.66 2.35 -20.50
N GLU A 85 -6.03 1.93 -19.42
CA GLU A 85 -5.28 2.80 -18.50
C GLU A 85 -6.11 3.86 -17.75
N LYS A 86 -7.42 3.70 -17.66
CA LYS A 86 -8.26 4.52 -16.77
C LYS A 86 -7.91 4.30 -15.29
N ILE A 87 -7.49 3.06 -14.97
CA ILE A 87 -6.84 2.73 -13.71
C ILE A 87 -5.35 2.64 -14.03
N GLY A 88 -4.52 3.43 -13.34
CA GLY A 88 -3.09 3.48 -13.64
C GLY A 88 -2.37 2.15 -13.46
N LEU A 89 -1.53 1.77 -14.42
CA LEU A 89 -0.63 0.61 -14.28
C LEU A 89 0.26 0.73 -13.03
N GLY A 90 0.66 1.96 -12.70
CA GLY A 90 1.43 2.28 -11.52
C GLY A 90 0.73 1.86 -10.22
N ASP A 91 -0.60 2.00 -10.15
CA ASP A 91 -1.38 1.62 -8.96
C ASP A 91 -1.29 0.12 -8.68
N GLY A 92 -1.36 -0.71 -9.72
CA GLY A 92 -1.18 -2.15 -9.60
C GLY A 92 0.22 -2.55 -9.12
N LEU A 93 1.24 -1.92 -9.68
CA LEU A 93 2.64 -2.13 -9.26
C LEU A 93 2.88 -1.64 -7.83
N PHE A 94 2.30 -0.50 -7.48
CA PHE A 94 2.32 0.06 -6.13
C PHE A 94 1.71 -0.91 -5.11
N LEU A 95 0.54 -1.46 -5.42
CA LEU A 95 -0.12 -2.44 -4.56
C LEU A 95 0.69 -3.74 -4.43
N LEU A 96 1.34 -4.17 -5.50
CA LEU A 96 2.22 -5.34 -5.46
C LEU A 96 3.39 -5.12 -4.50
N ALA A 97 4.06 -3.98 -4.60
CA ALA A 97 5.15 -3.62 -3.71
C ALA A 97 4.70 -3.53 -2.24
N LEU A 98 3.54 -2.92 -2.01
CA LEU A 98 2.94 -2.81 -0.68
C LEU A 98 2.63 -4.20 -0.08
N GLY A 99 2.13 -5.11 -0.89
CA GLY A 99 1.84 -6.48 -0.48
C GLY A 99 3.08 -7.32 -0.17
N CYS A 100 4.21 -7.03 -0.80
CA CYS A 100 5.48 -7.71 -0.52
C CYS A 100 6.02 -7.37 0.87
N MET A 101 5.84 -6.13 1.34
CA MET A 101 6.37 -5.67 2.63
C MET A 101 5.44 -5.99 3.79
N ASN A 102 4.14 -5.85 3.60
CA ASN A 102 3.16 -5.95 4.66
C ASN A 102 2.55 -7.35 4.75
N ASP A 103 2.07 -7.70 5.93
CA ASP A 103 1.31 -8.92 6.14
C ASP A 103 0.01 -8.89 5.34
N THR A 104 -0.48 -10.05 4.93
CA THR A 104 -1.71 -10.16 4.14
C THR A 104 -2.89 -9.50 4.83
N GLU A 105 -3.03 -9.68 6.13
CA GLU A 105 -4.12 -9.12 6.91
C GLU A 105 -4.05 -7.58 6.93
N SER A 106 -2.89 -7.01 7.23
CA SER A 106 -2.66 -5.56 7.21
C SER A 106 -2.85 -4.98 5.81
N TYR A 107 -2.36 -5.67 4.78
CA TYR A 107 -2.55 -5.28 3.39
C TYR A 107 -4.03 -5.19 3.00
N ILE A 108 -4.81 -6.22 3.34
CA ILE A 108 -6.24 -6.26 3.02
C ILE A 108 -6.98 -5.15 3.76
N ARG A 109 -6.70 -4.94 5.05
CA ARG A 109 -7.32 -3.86 5.82
C ARG A 109 -7.01 -2.48 5.26
N THR A 110 -5.74 -2.23 4.97
CA THR A 110 -5.29 -0.96 4.37
C THR A 110 -5.97 -0.72 3.03
N LEU A 111 -5.98 -1.73 2.16
CA LEU A 111 -6.61 -1.64 0.85
C LEU A 111 -8.12 -1.40 0.95
N TRP A 112 -8.79 -2.14 1.82
CA TRP A 112 -10.23 -2.02 2.05
C TRP A 112 -10.61 -0.62 2.52
N MET A 113 -9.92 -0.11 3.53
CA MET A 113 -10.15 1.25 4.04
C MET A 113 -9.83 2.30 2.98
N GLY A 114 -8.73 2.15 2.26
CA GLY A 114 -8.35 3.04 1.17
C GLY A 114 -9.39 3.09 0.06
N LEU A 115 -9.90 1.93 -0.36
CA LEU A 115 -10.96 1.83 -1.37
C LEU A 115 -12.27 2.45 -0.91
N LEU A 116 -12.67 2.24 0.34
CA LEU A 116 -13.88 2.85 0.91
C LEU A 116 -13.77 4.38 0.93
N LEU A 117 -12.61 4.91 1.33
CA LEU A 117 -12.37 6.35 1.32
C LEU A 117 -12.38 6.93 -0.09
N ALA A 118 -11.73 6.24 -1.03
CA ALA A 118 -11.71 6.64 -2.44
C ALA A 118 -13.12 6.61 -3.05
N ALA A 119 -13.90 5.58 -2.76
CA ALA A 119 -15.29 5.47 -3.22
C ALA A 119 -16.16 6.59 -2.63
N GLY A 120 -16.02 6.89 -1.35
CA GLY A 120 -16.74 7.98 -0.69
C GLY A 120 -16.39 9.34 -1.30
N TYR A 121 -15.12 9.59 -1.55
CA TYR A 121 -14.66 10.81 -2.22
C TYR A 121 -15.19 10.91 -3.66
N SER A 122 -15.16 9.81 -4.40
CA SER A 122 -15.73 9.76 -5.75
C SER A 122 -17.22 10.08 -5.76
N ALA A 123 -17.99 9.49 -4.84
CA ALA A 123 -19.41 9.78 -4.67
C ALA A 123 -19.65 11.25 -4.35
N PHE A 124 -18.85 11.82 -3.44
CA PHE A 124 -18.92 13.24 -3.09
C PHE A 124 -18.69 14.15 -4.30
N LEU A 125 -17.70 13.84 -5.14
CA LEU A 125 -17.44 14.58 -6.37
C LEU A 125 -18.58 14.48 -7.38
N LEU A 126 -19.21 13.32 -7.50
CA LEU A 126 -20.38 13.13 -8.36
C LEU A 126 -21.58 13.98 -7.89
N PHE A 127 -21.81 14.07 -6.58
CA PHE A 127 -22.85 14.94 -6.02
C PHE A 127 -22.61 16.41 -6.30
N ARG A 128 -21.34 16.83 -6.39
CA ARG A 128 -20.97 18.21 -6.72
C ARG A 128 -20.96 18.51 -8.23
N LYS A 129 -21.46 17.59 -9.07
CA LYS A 129 -21.51 17.75 -10.53
C LYS A 129 -20.16 18.04 -11.20
N LYS A 130 -19.06 17.60 -10.59
CA LYS A 130 -17.74 17.70 -11.24
C LYS A 130 -17.63 16.68 -12.37
N SER A 131 -16.89 17.04 -13.43
CA SER A 131 -16.68 16.21 -14.60
C SER A 131 -16.18 14.81 -14.23
N ARG A 132 -16.72 13.76 -14.89
CA ARG A 132 -16.24 12.38 -14.80
C ARG A 132 -14.77 12.21 -15.22
N LYS A 133 -14.17 13.22 -15.85
CA LYS A 133 -12.77 13.25 -16.27
C LYS A 133 -11.80 13.64 -15.16
N THR A 134 -12.28 13.96 -13.96
CA THR A 134 -11.42 14.28 -12.82
C THR A 134 -10.72 13.02 -12.36
N GLU A 135 -9.42 12.93 -12.57
CA GLU A 135 -8.60 11.86 -12.05
C GLU A 135 -8.50 11.97 -10.52
N ILE A 136 -8.77 10.86 -9.85
CA ILE A 136 -8.74 10.80 -8.39
C ILE A 136 -7.41 10.16 -8.00
N PRO A 137 -6.58 10.83 -7.18
CA PRO A 137 -5.36 10.23 -6.69
C PRO A 137 -5.69 9.08 -5.74
N PHE A 138 -5.17 7.89 -6.03
CA PHE A 138 -5.46 6.67 -5.26
C PHE A 138 -4.55 6.54 -4.03
N VAL A 139 -3.27 6.86 -4.17
CA VAL A 139 -2.26 6.65 -3.13
C VAL A 139 -2.56 7.41 -1.83
N PRO A 140 -3.05 8.67 -1.83
CA PRO A 140 -3.43 9.37 -0.61
C PRO A 140 -4.50 8.63 0.20
N PHE A 141 -5.45 7.97 -0.46
CA PHE A 141 -6.48 7.18 0.21
C PHE A 141 -5.92 5.89 0.81
N VAL A 142 -4.96 5.27 0.14
CA VAL A 142 -4.23 4.12 0.70
C VAL A 142 -3.41 4.55 1.92
N LEU A 143 -2.77 5.70 1.87
CA LEU A 143 -2.05 6.28 3.02
C LEU A 143 -2.99 6.47 4.22
N LEU A 144 -4.14 7.08 3.99
CA LEU A 144 -5.15 7.27 5.04
C LEU A 144 -5.66 5.93 5.59
N GLY A 145 -5.88 4.96 4.73
CA GLY A 145 -6.26 3.61 5.12
C GLY A 145 -5.19 2.94 6.00
N TYR A 146 -3.94 3.07 5.63
CA TYR A 146 -2.81 2.54 6.39
C TYR A 146 -2.70 3.19 7.78
N VAL A 147 -2.76 4.50 7.84
CA VAL A 147 -2.74 5.25 9.10
C VAL A 147 -3.97 4.89 9.96
N GLY A 148 -5.14 4.81 9.34
CA GLY A 148 -6.37 4.44 10.02
C GLY A 148 -6.32 3.04 10.64
N GLU A 149 -5.76 2.07 9.93
CA GLU A 149 -5.56 0.72 10.45
C GLU A 149 -4.68 0.69 11.69
N HIS A 150 -3.61 1.49 11.71
CA HIS A 150 -2.68 1.55 12.83
C HIS A 150 -3.22 2.34 14.05
N ILE A 151 -4.18 3.24 13.84
CA ILE A 151 -4.82 4.01 14.93
C ILE A 151 -5.97 3.22 15.56
N ILE A 152 -6.70 2.45 14.77
CA ILE A 152 -7.81 1.61 15.23
C ILE A 152 -7.26 0.24 15.67
#